data_e31955ce5158e5a823209c024190ed2a
#
_entry.id   e31955ce5158e5a823209c024190ed2a
#
_cell.length_a   1.000
_cell.length_b   1.000
_cell.length_c   1.000
_cell.angle_alpha   90.00
_cell.angle_beta   90.00
_cell.angle_gamma   90.00
#
_symmetry.space_group_name_H-M   'P 1'
#
loop_
_entity.id
_entity.type
_entity.pdbx_description
1 polymer ?
#
loop_
_entity_poly.entity_id
_entity_poly.type
_entity_poly.pdbx_seq_one_letter_code
_entity_poly.pdbx_strand_id
1 'polypeptide(L)'
;MSDPHPSERYSFIKDKNPREIVLLRGSGCRWRRCRFCNYHLDFSHDQAANDQLNFDVLSRVAGITGVLEVINSGSFSDLSENTLAEIVRICEEKNIQRLHVECHWQDRAQIAPFRARLAAHGIALRVKGGVETFDGDFRERVFDKGIPPETTPAELAEYFDECCLLFGVNGESLAQMERDVEVGLAHFQRICINIMVDNDTSVKRSDAVVKLFMEAIYPAVKDDPRVDVLLNNTDFGVG
;
A
#
# COMPACT_ATOMS: atom_id res chain seq x y z
N MET A 1 -19.78 12.44 -4.24
CA MET A 1 -19.57 11.06 -3.76
C MET A 1 -19.90 11.07 -2.27
N SER A 2 -20.76 10.17 -1.79
CA SER A 2 -20.94 9.97 -0.36
C SER A 2 -19.63 9.45 0.22
N ASP A 3 -19.19 10.00 1.36
CA ASP A 3 -18.07 9.41 2.10
C ASP A 3 -18.35 7.92 2.32
N PRO A 4 -17.35 7.03 2.07
CA PRO A 4 -17.50 5.63 2.38
C PRO A 4 -17.88 5.48 3.86
N HIS A 5 -18.76 4.55 4.14
CA HIS A 5 -19.26 4.34 5.51
C HIS A 5 -18.08 4.03 6.45
N PRO A 6 -18.02 4.55 7.68
CA PRO A 6 -16.91 4.29 8.62
C PRO A 6 -16.61 2.80 8.84
N SER A 7 -17.58 1.90 8.61
CA SER A 7 -17.38 0.46 8.67
C SER A 7 -16.47 -0.11 7.58
N GLU A 8 -16.34 0.56 6.46
CA GLU A 8 -15.50 0.15 5.34
C GLU A 8 -14.04 0.60 5.48
N ARG A 9 -13.73 1.38 6.53
CA ARG A 9 -12.39 1.92 6.79
C ARG A 9 -11.60 1.18 7.86
N TYR A 10 -12.13 0.09 8.40
CA TYR A 10 -11.46 -0.77 9.37
C TYR A 10 -11.72 -2.24 9.07
N SER A 11 -10.67 -3.03 9.11
CA SER A 11 -10.74 -4.48 8.93
C SER A 11 -9.75 -5.21 9.84
N PHE A 12 -9.96 -6.50 10.02
CA PHE A 12 -9.03 -7.39 10.72
C PHE A 12 -8.73 -8.63 9.86
N ILE A 13 -7.49 -8.74 9.41
CA ILE A 13 -6.97 -9.92 8.72
C ILE A 13 -6.57 -10.97 9.75
N LYS A 14 -7.14 -12.18 9.65
CA LYS A 14 -6.98 -13.25 10.65
C LYS A 14 -5.94 -14.28 10.26
N ASP A 15 -5.94 -14.67 9.01
CA ASP A 15 -5.25 -15.88 8.56
C ASP A 15 -3.79 -15.58 8.19
N LYS A 16 -3.57 -14.98 7.03
CA LYS A 16 -2.24 -14.70 6.53
C LYS A 16 -1.79 -13.29 6.95
N ASN A 17 -0.63 -13.17 7.59
CA ASN A 17 -0.12 -11.92 8.13
C ASN A 17 -1.15 -11.19 9.03
N PRO A 18 -1.53 -11.77 10.19
CA PRO A 18 -2.60 -11.23 11.03
C PRO A 18 -2.31 -9.80 11.45
N ARG A 19 -3.24 -8.88 11.15
CA ARG A 19 -3.12 -7.46 11.45
C ARG A 19 -4.44 -6.73 11.37
N GLU A 20 -4.54 -5.63 12.06
CA GLU A 20 -5.63 -4.68 11.88
C GLU A 20 -5.26 -3.72 10.76
N ILE A 21 -6.23 -3.36 9.93
CA ILE A 21 -6.06 -2.42 8.81
C ILE A 21 -7.02 -1.25 8.99
N VAL A 22 -6.51 -0.04 8.81
CA VAL A 22 -7.31 1.18 8.78
C VAL A 22 -7.07 1.93 7.46
N LEU A 23 -8.15 2.41 6.84
CA LEU A 23 -8.10 3.30 5.70
C LEU A 23 -8.35 4.72 6.17
N LEU A 24 -7.30 5.55 6.20
CA LEU A 24 -7.35 6.93 6.63
C LEU A 24 -7.45 7.88 5.43
N ARG A 25 -7.91 9.10 5.68
CA ARG A 25 -8.04 10.13 4.65
C ARG A 25 -7.05 11.26 4.92
N GLY A 26 -6.27 11.60 3.89
CA GLY A 26 -5.32 12.70 3.92
C GLY A 26 -5.69 13.85 3.00
N SER A 27 -4.73 14.76 2.78
CA SER A 27 -4.85 15.87 1.82
C SER A 27 -4.77 15.42 0.36
N GLY A 28 -4.53 14.13 0.14
CA GLY A 28 -4.45 13.45 -1.15
C GLY A 28 -3.03 13.33 -1.69
N CYS A 29 -2.84 12.31 -2.51
CA CYS A 29 -1.56 11.98 -3.12
C CYS A 29 -0.98 13.19 -3.88
N ARG A 30 0.27 13.55 -3.60
CA ARG A 30 0.95 14.67 -4.27
C ARG A 30 1.36 14.35 -5.71
N TRP A 31 1.58 13.06 -6.04
CA TRP A 31 1.93 12.66 -7.40
C TRP A 31 0.75 12.74 -8.37
N ARG A 32 -0.36 12.10 -8.07
CA ARG A 32 -1.64 12.13 -8.83
C ARG A 32 -1.54 11.86 -10.33
N ARG A 33 -0.45 11.25 -10.80
CA ARG A 33 -0.20 11.02 -12.24
C ARG A 33 -0.27 9.55 -12.62
N CYS A 34 -0.33 8.64 -11.63
CA CYS A 34 -0.42 7.22 -11.91
C CYS A 34 -1.66 6.92 -12.76
N ARG A 35 -1.42 6.38 -13.97
CA ARG A 35 -2.46 6.20 -15.00
C ARG A 35 -3.42 5.04 -14.72
N PHE A 36 -3.17 4.25 -13.69
CA PHE A 36 -3.99 3.13 -13.24
C PHE A 36 -4.78 3.45 -11.98
N CYS A 37 -4.44 4.53 -11.27
CA CYS A 37 -4.88 4.79 -9.91
C CYS A 37 -5.96 5.87 -9.86
N ASN A 38 -7.09 5.57 -9.22
CA ASN A 38 -8.14 6.53 -8.88
C ASN A 38 -8.30 6.72 -7.35
N TYR A 39 -7.47 6.09 -6.54
CA TYR A 39 -7.50 6.23 -5.07
C TYR A 39 -7.28 7.65 -4.60
N HIS A 40 -6.52 8.47 -5.36
CA HIS A 40 -6.32 9.88 -5.09
C HIS A 40 -7.63 10.70 -5.03
N LEU A 41 -8.77 10.12 -5.35
CA LEU A 41 -10.09 10.76 -5.23
C LEU A 41 -10.64 10.70 -3.80
N ASP A 42 -10.16 9.79 -2.95
CA ASP A 42 -10.50 9.75 -1.52
C ASP A 42 -9.60 10.72 -0.74
N PHE A 43 -9.90 12.01 -0.82
CA PHE A 43 -9.17 13.06 -0.09
C PHE A 43 -10.10 14.21 0.28
N SER A 44 -9.66 15.04 1.23
CA SER A 44 -10.29 16.34 1.48
C SER A 44 -9.21 17.39 1.83
N HIS A 45 -9.45 18.61 1.42
CA HIS A 45 -8.65 19.77 1.86
C HIS A 45 -9.08 20.30 3.22
N ASP A 46 -10.21 19.85 3.75
CA ASP A 46 -10.63 20.13 5.11
C ASP A 46 -9.89 19.22 6.09
N GLN A 47 -8.80 19.73 6.64
CA GLN A 47 -7.95 18.97 7.56
C GLN A 47 -8.70 18.58 8.84
N ALA A 48 -9.57 19.43 9.36
CA ALA A 48 -10.33 19.13 10.58
C ALA A 48 -11.30 17.97 10.35
N ALA A 49 -11.96 17.94 9.19
CA ALA A 49 -12.84 16.84 8.81
C ALA A 49 -12.05 15.53 8.56
N ASN A 50 -10.83 15.61 8.02
CA ASN A 50 -9.94 14.44 7.88
C ASN A 50 -9.52 13.92 9.26
N ASP A 51 -9.06 14.80 10.16
CA ASP A 51 -8.61 14.41 11.49
C ASP A 51 -9.75 13.74 12.28
N GLN A 52 -10.95 14.32 12.25
CA GLN A 52 -12.11 13.73 12.92
C GLN A 52 -12.44 12.33 12.38
N LEU A 53 -12.52 12.18 11.06
CA LEU A 53 -12.74 10.86 10.43
C LEU A 53 -11.65 9.86 10.85
N ASN A 54 -10.40 10.27 10.80
CA ASN A 54 -9.26 9.41 11.11
C ASN A 54 -9.25 8.99 12.59
N PHE A 55 -9.61 9.89 13.50
CA PHE A 55 -9.72 9.58 14.93
C PHE A 55 -10.84 8.58 15.21
N ASP A 56 -11.99 8.75 14.54
CA ASP A 56 -13.12 7.81 14.65
C ASP A 56 -12.72 6.40 14.15
N VAL A 57 -11.99 6.34 13.03
CA VAL A 57 -11.48 5.06 12.48
C VAL A 57 -10.43 4.44 13.40
N LEU A 58 -9.43 5.22 13.85
CA LEU A 58 -8.36 4.76 14.74
C LEU A 58 -8.90 4.28 16.10
N SER A 59 -9.98 4.86 16.59
CA SER A 59 -10.63 4.44 17.85
C SER A 59 -11.12 2.98 17.83
N ARG A 60 -11.27 2.38 16.64
CA ARG A 60 -11.71 0.99 16.44
C ARG A 60 -10.58 -0.02 16.59
N VAL A 61 -9.32 0.43 16.57
CA VAL A 61 -8.14 -0.42 16.73
C VAL A 61 -8.14 -1.04 18.12
N ALA A 62 -8.09 -2.36 18.17
CA ALA A 62 -8.18 -3.13 19.41
C ALA A 62 -6.83 -3.69 19.90
N GLY A 63 -5.80 -3.71 19.05
CA GLY A 63 -4.47 -4.24 19.38
C GLY A 63 -4.41 -5.78 19.39
N ILE A 64 -5.29 -6.45 18.63
CA ILE A 64 -5.47 -7.91 18.68
C ILE A 64 -4.18 -8.68 18.41
N THR A 65 -3.37 -8.20 17.46
CA THR A 65 -2.14 -8.90 17.03
C THR A 65 -0.87 -8.13 17.34
N GLY A 66 -0.97 -6.91 17.87
CA GLY A 66 0.16 -6.00 18.02
C GLY A 66 0.68 -5.47 16.68
N VAL A 67 -0.09 -5.62 15.59
CA VAL A 67 0.27 -5.15 14.24
C VAL A 67 -0.87 -4.32 13.67
N LEU A 68 -0.54 -3.11 13.24
CA LEU A 68 -1.46 -2.18 12.57
C LEU A 68 -0.93 -1.83 11.18
N GLU A 69 -1.78 -1.87 10.17
CA GLU A 69 -1.51 -1.36 8.83
C GLU A 69 -2.38 -0.13 8.58
N VAL A 70 -1.74 0.99 8.30
CA VAL A 70 -2.39 2.25 7.93
C VAL A 70 -2.27 2.42 6.43
N ILE A 71 -3.40 2.41 5.74
CA ILE A 71 -3.53 2.70 4.32
C ILE A 71 -4.13 4.09 4.17
N ASN A 72 -3.66 4.84 3.20
CA ASN A 72 -4.29 6.08 2.77
C ASN A 72 -4.11 6.25 1.26
N SER A 73 -4.83 7.18 0.66
CA SER A 73 -4.89 7.37 -0.80
C SER A 73 -3.62 8.03 -1.39
N GLY A 74 -2.48 7.82 -0.75
CA GLY A 74 -1.20 8.40 -1.13
C GLY A 74 -0.05 7.91 -0.26
N SER A 75 0.71 8.84 0.30
CA SER A 75 1.78 8.54 1.26
C SER A 75 1.30 8.80 2.69
N PHE A 76 1.86 8.09 3.67
CA PHE A 76 1.60 8.41 5.09
C PHE A 76 1.87 9.90 5.41
N SER A 77 2.81 10.53 4.69
CA SER A 77 3.15 11.95 4.82
C SER A 77 2.07 12.92 4.30
N ASP A 78 1.02 12.42 3.67
CA ASP A 78 -0.16 13.20 3.27
C ASP A 78 -1.19 13.33 4.40
N LEU A 79 -1.00 12.56 5.48
CA LEU A 79 -1.77 12.68 6.72
C LEU A 79 -1.31 13.91 7.52
N SER A 80 -2.21 14.49 8.29
CA SER A 80 -1.89 15.63 9.17
C SER A 80 -0.98 15.21 10.31
N GLU A 81 -0.27 16.15 10.89
CA GLU A 81 0.54 15.90 12.10
C GLU A 81 -0.34 15.43 13.28
N ASN A 82 -1.59 15.93 13.38
CA ASN A 82 -2.54 15.47 14.39
C ASN A 82 -2.89 13.98 14.21
N THR A 83 -3.16 13.56 12.96
CA THR A 83 -3.42 12.14 12.64
C THR A 83 -2.18 11.28 12.89
N LEU A 84 -0.97 11.73 12.52
CA LEU A 84 0.27 11.00 12.81
C LEU A 84 0.53 10.87 14.31
N ALA A 85 0.25 11.91 15.09
CA ALA A 85 0.34 11.85 16.55
C ALA A 85 -0.68 10.88 17.15
N GLU A 86 -1.91 10.87 16.64
CA GLU A 86 -2.95 9.93 17.07
C GLU A 86 -2.60 8.49 16.74
N ILE A 87 -2.01 8.21 15.58
CA ILE A 87 -1.49 6.87 15.25
C ILE A 87 -0.48 6.39 16.31
N VAL A 88 0.48 7.24 16.68
CA VAL A 88 1.47 6.91 17.72
C VAL A 88 0.77 6.62 19.04
N ARG A 89 -0.15 7.51 19.47
CA ARG A 89 -0.92 7.36 20.71
C ARG A 89 -1.69 6.03 20.77
N ILE A 90 -2.38 5.69 19.67
CA ILE A 90 -3.13 4.42 19.56
C ILE A 90 -2.18 3.22 19.59
N CYS A 91 -1.05 3.30 18.91
CA CYS A 91 -0.05 2.23 18.95
C CYS A 91 0.44 1.97 20.38
N GLU A 92 0.73 3.01 21.17
CA GLU A 92 1.12 2.87 22.57
C GLU A 92 -0.02 2.30 23.43
N GLU A 93 -1.21 2.90 23.35
CA GLU A 93 -2.38 2.49 24.15
C GLU A 93 -2.78 1.03 23.90
N LYS A 94 -2.71 0.57 22.66
CA LYS A 94 -3.14 -0.77 22.22
C LYS A 94 -1.98 -1.78 22.13
N ASN A 95 -0.77 -1.40 22.59
CA ASN A 95 0.43 -2.25 22.52
C ASN A 95 0.73 -2.74 21.09
N ILE A 96 0.56 -1.88 20.08
CA ILE A 96 0.98 -2.14 18.70
C ILE A 96 2.50 -2.05 18.65
N GLN A 97 3.15 -3.14 18.31
CA GLN A 97 4.61 -3.24 18.22
C GLN A 97 5.15 -3.00 16.82
N ARG A 98 4.27 -3.13 15.81
CA ARG A 98 4.62 -2.96 14.40
C ARG A 98 3.55 -2.17 13.67
N LEU A 99 3.99 -1.09 13.03
CA LEU A 99 3.16 -0.25 12.17
C LEU A 99 3.60 -0.42 10.72
N HIS A 100 2.66 -0.73 9.83
CA HIS A 100 2.85 -0.70 8.39
C HIS A 100 2.22 0.56 7.82
N VAL A 101 2.90 1.24 6.91
CA VAL A 101 2.39 2.42 6.19
C VAL A 101 2.76 2.34 4.71
N GLU A 102 2.03 3.06 3.88
CA GLU A 102 2.35 3.22 2.47
C GLU A 102 3.10 4.53 2.21
N CYS A 103 4.05 4.49 1.27
CA CYS A 103 4.81 5.67 0.88
C CYS A 103 5.10 5.66 -0.62
N HIS A 104 4.83 6.78 -1.27
CA HIS A 104 5.25 7.02 -2.64
C HIS A 104 6.74 7.38 -2.72
N TRP A 105 7.41 7.01 -3.81
CA TRP A 105 8.84 7.28 -4.03
C TRP A 105 9.25 8.74 -3.79
N GLN A 106 8.42 9.69 -4.18
CA GLN A 106 8.69 11.13 -3.98
C GLN A 106 8.81 11.52 -2.51
N ASP A 107 8.12 10.80 -1.64
CA ASP A 107 8.03 11.11 -0.21
C ASP A 107 9.01 10.30 0.64
N ARG A 108 9.87 9.49 0.02
CA ARG A 108 10.81 8.59 0.71
C ARG A 108 11.69 9.27 1.75
N ALA A 109 12.00 10.56 1.56
CA ALA A 109 12.79 11.33 2.53
C ALA A 109 12.08 11.49 3.89
N GLN A 110 10.74 11.34 3.95
CA GLN A 110 9.96 11.40 5.18
C GLN A 110 10.03 10.11 6.00
N ILE A 111 10.51 9.01 5.41
CA ILE A 111 10.55 7.70 6.07
C ILE A 111 11.49 7.71 7.27
N ALA A 112 12.73 8.20 7.11
CA ALA A 112 13.72 8.14 8.18
C ALA A 112 13.31 8.96 9.42
N PRO A 113 12.81 10.20 9.30
CA PRO A 113 12.30 10.94 10.46
C PRO A 113 11.13 10.25 11.16
N PHE A 114 10.19 9.69 10.39
CA PHE A 114 9.04 9.00 10.98
C PHE A 114 9.45 7.68 11.65
N ARG A 115 10.37 6.93 11.05
CA ARG A 115 10.96 5.72 11.64
C ARG A 115 11.64 6.03 12.98
N ALA A 116 12.42 7.11 13.06
CA ALA A 116 13.07 7.55 14.30
C ALA A 116 12.04 7.95 15.37
N ARG A 117 10.98 8.66 14.98
CA ARG A 117 9.87 9.02 15.89
C ARG A 117 9.22 7.77 16.48
N LEU A 118 8.84 6.80 15.67
CA LEU A 118 8.21 5.55 16.13
C LEU A 118 9.14 4.70 16.98
N ALA A 119 10.42 4.63 16.63
CA ALA A 119 11.42 3.90 17.40
C ALA A 119 11.58 4.45 18.84
N ALA A 120 11.43 5.77 19.04
CA ALA A 120 11.43 6.39 20.38
C ALA A 120 10.26 5.91 21.25
N HIS A 121 9.20 5.37 20.65
CA HIS A 121 8.03 4.78 21.32
C HIS A 121 8.05 3.22 21.29
N GLY A 122 9.17 2.62 20.87
CA GLY A 122 9.30 1.15 20.78
C GLY A 122 8.51 0.50 19.65
N ILE A 123 8.05 1.28 18.67
CA ILE A 123 7.23 0.81 17.54
C ILE A 123 8.12 0.60 16.31
N ALA A 124 8.12 -0.60 15.76
CA ALA A 124 8.83 -0.92 14.52
C ALA A 124 8.02 -0.47 13.29
N LEU A 125 8.60 0.40 12.45
CA LEU A 125 8.00 0.83 11.19
C LEU A 125 8.33 -0.16 10.06
N ARG A 126 7.33 -0.52 9.27
CA ARG A 126 7.44 -1.17 7.96
C ARG A 126 6.82 -0.27 6.90
N VAL A 127 7.57 0.00 5.85
CA VAL A 127 7.10 0.88 4.78
C VAL A 127 6.90 0.09 3.51
N LYS A 128 5.69 0.19 2.94
CA LYS A 128 5.30 -0.43 1.68
C LYS A 128 5.39 0.60 0.55
N GLY A 129 6.22 0.33 -0.45
CA GLY A 129 6.35 1.15 -1.64
C GLY A 129 5.53 0.61 -2.80
N GLY A 130 4.76 1.46 -3.48
CA GLY A 130 4.09 1.08 -4.72
C GLY A 130 5.09 1.09 -5.87
N VAL A 131 5.68 -0.06 -6.19
CA VAL A 131 6.67 -0.23 -7.28
C VAL A 131 5.98 -0.61 -8.58
N GLU A 132 4.95 -1.41 -8.52
CA GLU A 132 4.07 -1.97 -9.55
C GLU A 132 4.76 -2.98 -10.47
N THR A 133 5.98 -2.70 -10.94
CA THR A 133 6.85 -3.61 -11.72
C THR A 133 8.31 -3.16 -11.61
N PHE A 134 9.25 -4.10 -11.71
CA PHE A 134 10.68 -3.79 -11.76
C PHE A 134 11.19 -3.49 -13.18
N ASP A 135 10.35 -3.64 -14.21
CA ASP A 135 10.62 -3.08 -15.53
C ASP A 135 10.43 -1.56 -15.51
N GLY A 136 11.53 -0.80 -15.34
CA GLY A 136 11.50 0.65 -15.19
C GLY A 136 10.89 1.38 -16.37
N ASP A 137 11.19 0.93 -17.60
CA ASP A 137 10.64 1.53 -18.82
C ASP A 137 9.13 1.28 -18.95
N PHE A 138 8.70 0.05 -18.66
CA PHE A 138 7.27 -0.27 -18.65
C PHE A 138 6.54 0.53 -17.56
N ARG A 139 7.10 0.58 -16.34
CA ARG A 139 6.55 1.31 -15.19
C ARG A 139 6.28 2.78 -15.52
N GLU A 140 7.27 3.48 -16.09
CA GLU A 140 7.09 4.90 -16.37
C GLU A 140 6.24 5.15 -17.63
N ARG A 141 6.43 4.35 -18.68
CA ARG A 141 5.68 4.50 -19.92
C ARG A 141 4.20 4.15 -19.77
N VAL A 142 3.88 3.11 -18.99
CA VAL A 142 2.49 2.63 -18.84
C VAL A 142 1.82 3.23 -17.60
N PHE A 143 2.50 3.21 -16.46
CA PHE A 143 1.91 3.59 -15.18
C PHE A 143 2.16 5.05 -14.78
N ASP A 144 3.18 5.72 -15.30
CA ASP A 144 3.63 7.08 -14.90
C ASP A 144 3.80 7.17 -13.37
N LYS A 145 4.60 6.24 -12.83
CA LYS A 145 4.75 6.09 -11.39
C LYS A 145 5.67 7.15 -10.75
N GLY A 146 6.54 7.79 -11.53
CA GLY A 146 7.47 8.80 -11.04
C GLY A 146 8.66 8.23 -10.28
N ILE A 147 9.03 7.00 -10.58
CA ILE A 147 10.26 6.35 -10.12
C ILE A 147 11.21 6.31 -11.32
N PRO A 148 12.41 6.93 -11.26
CA PRO A 148 13.33 6.91 -12.40
C PRO A 148 13.50 5.49 -12.96
N PRO A 149 13.46 5.31 -14.29
CA PRO A 149 13.51 3.95 -14.89
C PRO A 149 14.73 3.14 -14.49
N GLU A 150 15.86 3.82 -14.28
CA GLU A 150 17.14 3.24 -13.88
C GLU A 150 17.22 2.84 -12.41
N THR A 151 16.23 3.22 -11.58
CA THR A 151 16.22 2.86 -10.14
C THR A 151 16.19 1.35 -9.96
N THR A 152 17.22 0.83 -9.33
CA THR A 152 17.38 -0.60 -9.10
C THR A 152 16.50 -1.13 -7.95
N PRO A 153 16.18 -2.44 -7.93
CA PRO A 153 15.48 -3.05 -6.79
C PRO A 153 16.21 -2.87 -5.46
N ALA A 154 17.55 -2.87 -5.46
CA ALA A 154 18.36 -2.65 -4.27
C ALA A 154 18.18 -1.22 -3.73
N GLU A 155 18.19 -0.21 -4.60
CA GLU A 155 17.94 1.19 -4.21
C GLU A 155 16.51 1.39 -3.68
N LEU A 156 15.51 0.71 -4.25
CA LEU A 156 14.15 0.74 -3.72
C LEU A 156 14.08 0.13 -2.31
N ALA A 157 14.79 -0.98 -2.08
CA ALA A 157 14.84 -1.67 -0.80
C ALA A 157 15.61 -0.91 0.31
N GLU A 158 16.38 0.13 -0.02
CA GLU A 158 16.96 1.04 0.98
C GLU A 158 15.87 1.84 1.73
N TYR A 159 14.74 2.10 1.06
CA TYR A 159 13.65 2.90 1.61
C TYR A 159 12.45 2.06 2.03
N PHE A 160 12.11 1.04 1.25
CA PHE A 160 10.89 0.24 1.42
C PHE A 160 11.20 -1.15 1.97
N ASP A 161 10.52 -1.54 3.04
CA ASP A 161 10.59 -2.89 3.61
C ASP A 161 9.76 -3.89 2.79
N GLU A 162 8.69 -3.40 2.16
CA GLU A 162 7.71 -4.16 1.40
C GLU A 162 7.37 -3.43 0.08
N CYS A 163 6.89 -4.15 -0.92
CA CYS A 163 6.44 -3.50 -2.15
C CYS A 163 5.10 -4.01 -2.65
N CYS A 164 4.37 -3.13 -3.34
CA CYS A 164 3.22 -3.51 -4.16
C CYS A 164 3.65 -3.72 -5.60
N LEU A 165 3.08 -4.78 -6.20
CA LEU A 165 3.13 -5.08 -7.63
C LEU A 165 1.71 -5.00 -8.19
N LEU A 166 1.58 -4.58 -9.44
CA LEU A 166 0.30 -4.50 -10.14
C LEU A 166 0.36 -5.35 -11.40
N PHE A 167 -0.48 -6.36 -11.48
CA PHE A 167 -0.57 -7.27 -12.62
C PHE A 167 -1.95 -7.25 -13.28
N GLY A 168 -2.04 -7.75 -14.49
CA GLY A 168 -3.28 -7.86 -15.22
C GLY A 168 -3.55 -6.69 -16.15
N VAL A 169 -2.52 -6.00 -16.64
CA VAL A 169 -2.67 -4.91 -17.62
C VAL A 169 -2.15 -5.31 -19.01
N ASN A 170 -2.62 -4.61 -20.04
CA ASN A 170 -2.18 -4.86 -21.41
C ASN A 170 -0.68 -4.57 -21.57
N GLY A 171 0.01 -5.48 -22.25
CA GLY A 171 1.43 -5.38 -22.55
C GLY A 171 2.35 -6.09 -21.57
N GLU A 172 1.85 -6.60 -20.45
CA GLU A 172 2.61 -7.50 -19.59
C GLU A 172 2.72 -8.89 -20.20
N SER A 173 3.85 -9.55 -19.93
CA SER A 173 4.07 -10.94 -20.26
C SER A 173 4.18 -11.80 -19.00
N LEU A 174 3.96 -13.12 -19.15
CA LEU A 174 4.16 -14.05 -18.04
C LEU A 174 5.59 -13.95 -17.49
N ALA A 175 6.60 -13.93 -18.35
CA ALA A 175 8.00 -13.85 -17.94
C ALA A 175 8.34 -12.56 -17.16
N GLN A 176 7.68 -11.44 -17.48
CA GLN A 176 7.83 -10.19 -16.73
C GLN A 176 7.21 -10.31 -15.33
N MET A 177 5.99 -10.83 -15.22
CA MET A 177 5.32 -11.03 -13.91
C MET A 177 6.09 -12.02 -13.03
N GLU A 178 6.59 -13.15 -13.59
CA GLU A 178 7.43 -14.12 -12.87
C GLU A 178 8.70 -13.47 -12.33
N ARG A 179 9.38 -12.67 -13.17
CA ARG A 179 10.58 -11.92 -12.79
C ARG A 179 10.26 -10.90 -11.68
N ASP A 180 9.16 -10.19 -11.78
CA ASP A 180 8.75 -9.20 -10.77
C ASP A 180 8.52 -9.87 -9.40
N VAL A 181 7.89 -11.04 -9.37
CA VAL A 181 7.72 -11.83 -8.13
C VAL A 181 9.08 -12.29 -7.59
N GLU A 182 9.96 -12.84 -8.43
CA GLU A 182 11.29 -13.29 -8.03
C GLU A 182 12.13 -12.15 -7.44
N VAL A 183 12.20 -11.02 -8.15
CA VAL A 183 12.93 -9.83 -7.71
C VAL A 183 12.32 -9.26 -6.42
N GLY A 184 11.00 -9.19 -6.34
CA GLY A 184 10.31 -8.71 -5.14
C GLY A 184 10.65 -9.55 -3.91
N LEU A 185 10.60 -10.89 -4.03
CA LEU A 185 10.93 -11.81 -2.95
C LEU A 185 12.42 -11.85 -2.59
N ALA A 186 13.30 -11.46 -3.53
CA ALA A 186 14.74 -11.38 -3.29
C ALA A 186 15.16 -10.12 -2.52
N HIS A 187 14.46 -9.00 -2.71
CA HIS A 187 14.86 -7.69 -2.17
C HIS A 187 13.96 -7.19 -1.02
N PHE A 188 12.71 -7.63 -0.92
CA PHE A 188 11.75 -7.14 0.06
C PHE A 188 11.32 -8.23 1.04
N GLN A 189 10.92 -7.81 2.23
CA GLN A 189 10.46 -8.74 3.27
C GLN A 189 9.12 -9.36 2.93
N ARG A 190 8.27 -8.60 2.21
CA ARG A 190 6.94 -9.01 1.76
C ARG A 190 6.58 -8.27 0.47
N ILE A 191 5.81 -8.93 -0.37
CA ILE A 191 5.20 -8.32 -1.56
C ILE A 191 3.68 -8.40 -1.47
N CYS A 192 3.00 -7.37 -2.00
CA CYS A 192 1.56 -7.34 -2.18
C CYS A 192 1.27 -7.26 -3.67
N ILE A 193 0.70 -8.32 -4.22
CA ILE A 193 0.32 -8.40 -5.64
C ILE A 193 -1.13 -7.94 -5.77
N ASN A 194 -1.34 -6.85 -6.46
CA ASN A 194 -2.67 -6.34 -6.79
C ASN A 194 -3.02 -6.73 -8.22
N ILE A 195 -4.20 -7.27 -8.45
CA ILE A 195 -4.71 -7.51 -9.79
C ILE A 195 -5.51 -6.29 -10.24
N MET A 196 -5.18 -5.78 -11.43
CA MET A 196 -5.85 -4.61 -11.99
C MET A 196 -7.37 -4.83 -12.02
N VAL A 197 -8.09 -3.90 -11.44
CA VAL A 197 -9.55 -3.81 -11.49
C VAL A 197 -9.93 -2.64 -12.39
N ASP A 198 -10.88 -2.84 -13.28
CA ASP A 198 -11.34 -1.76 -14.17
C ASP A 198 -11.86 -0.57 -13.36
N ASN A 199 -11.38 0.58 -13.74
CA ASN A 199 -11.77 1.87 -13.20
C ASN A 199 -11.79 2.93 -14.32
N ASP A 200 -12.06 4.19 -13.99
CA ASP A 200 -12.17 5.28 -14.97
C ASP A 200 -10.82 5.81 -15.47
N THR A 201 -9.70 5.14 -15.12
CA THR A 201 -8.35 5.54 -15.55
C THR A 201 -8.03 5.04 -16.97
N SER A 202 -6.90 5.50 -17.52
CA SER A 202 -6.47 5.14 -18.89
C SER A 202 -5.89 3.72 -18.99
N VAL A 203 -5.31 3.19 -17.92
CA VAL A 203 -4.82 1.81 -17.87
C VAL A 203 -6.00 0.88 -17.60
N LYS A 204 -6.16 -0.14 -18.43
CA LYS A 204 -7.29 -1.08 -18.35
C LYS A 204 -6.81 -2.48 -18.02
N ARG A 205 -7.66 -3.21 -17.32
CA ARG A 205 -7.50 -4.63 -17.05
C ARG A 205 -7.45 -5.43 -18.36
N SER A 206 -6.61 -6.44 -18.37
CA SER A 206 -6.53 -7.44 -19.44
C SER A 206 -6.85 -8.82 -18.87
N ASP A 207 -8.04 -9.33 -19.18
CA ASP A 207 -8.44 -10.67 -18.69
C ASP A 207 -7.52 -11.78 -19.18
N ALA A 208 -6.91 -11.60 -20.37
CA ALA A 208 -5.93 -12.56 -20.89
C ALA A 208 -4.66 -12.60 -19.99
N VAL A 209 -4.16 -11.44 -19.55
CA VAL A 209 -3.00 -11.36 -18.65
C VAL A 209 -3.37 -11.86 -17.25
N VAL A 210 -4.54 -11.50 -16.75
CA VAL A 210 -5.04 -12.02 -15.46
C VAL A 210 -5.14 -13.55 -15.50
N LYS A 211 -5.61 -14.13 -16.60
CA LYS A 211 -5.66 -15.58 -16.77
C LYS A 211 -4.25 -16.21 -16.68
N LEU A 212 -3.25 -15.62 -17.34
CA LEU A 212 -1.86 -16.09 -17.25
C LEU A 212 -1.36 -16.09 -15.80
N PHE A 213 -1.62 -14.99 -15.06
CA PHE A 213 -1.28 -14.91 -13.64
C PHE A 213 -1.96 -16.01 -12.83
N MET A 214 -3.27 -16.19 -12.99
CA MET A 214 -4.05 -17.15 -12.21
C MET A 214 -3.66 -18.61 -12.49
N GLU A 215 -3.24 -18.93 -13.72
CA GLU A 215 -2.87 -20.29 -14.10
C GLU A 215 -1.42 -20.63 -13.76
N ALA A 216 -0.49 -19.67 -13.90
CA ALA A 216 0.93 -19.95 -13.78
C ALA A 216 1.57 -19.46 -12.46
N ILE A 217 1.19 -18.27 -11.96
CA ILE A 217 1.86 -17.64 -10.82
C ILE A 217 1.09 -17.84 -9.52
N TYR A 218 -0.22 -17.56 -9.53
CA TYR A 218 -1.05 -17.59 -8.32
C TYR A 218 -0.93 -18.89 -7.52
N PRO A 219 -0.95 -20.11 -8.12
CA PRO A 219 -0.82 -21.36 -7.38
C PRO A 219 0.50 -21.47 -6.59
N ALA A 220 1.57 -20.87 -7.11
CA ALA A 220 2.90 -20.91 -6.48
C ALA A 220 3.06 -19.90 -5.33
N VAL A 221 2.34 -18.78 -5.37
CA VAL A 221 2.53 -17.67 -4.40
C VAL A 221 1.41 -17.55 -3.35
N LYS A 222 0.22 -18.09 -3.62
CA LYS A 222 -0.94 -17.89 -2.76
C LYS A 222 -0.74 -18.33 -1.31
N ASP A 223 0.10 -19.31 -1.06
CA ASP A 223 0.38 -19.86 0.26
C ASP A 223 1.72 -19.38 0.86
N ASP A 224 2.54 -18.61 0.12
CA ASP A 224 3.76 -18.01 0.67
C ASP A 224 3.38 -16.91 1.69
N PRO A 225 3.85 -17.00 2.95
CA PRO A 225 3.55 -16.00 3.99
C PRO A 225 4.11 -14.60 3.67
N ARG A 226 5.03 -14.47 2.72
CA ARG A 226 5.60 -13.20 2.29
C ARG A 226 4.82 -12.55 1.14
N VAL A 227 3.77 -13.20 0.62
CA VAL A 227 3.02 -12.72 -0.53
C VAL A 227 1.55 -12.53 -0.16
N ASP A 228 1.06 -11.32 -0.16
CA ASP A 228 -0.37 -11.06 -0.19
C ASP A 228 -0.83 -10.92 -1.65
N VAL A 229 -2.00 -11.45 -1.99
CA VAL A 229 -2.61 -11.33 -3.33
C VAL A 229 -4.00 -10.76 -3.18
N LEU A 230 -4.24 -9.59 -3.79
CA LEU A 230 -5.54 -8.95 -3.86
C LEU A 230 -6.10 -9.12 -5.28
N LEU A 231 -7.14 -9.91 -5.42
CA LEU A 231 -7.88 -10.08 -6.68
C LEU A 231 -8.87 -8.94 -6.90
N ASN A 232 -9.29 -8.31 -5.81
CA ASN A 232 -10.10 -7.10 -5.77
C ASN A 232 -9.53 -6.10 -4.76
N ASN A 233 -9.74 -4.82 -5.02
CA ASN A 233 -9.23 -3.74 -4.14
C ASN A 233 -9.75 -3.80 -2.70
N THR A 234 -10.88 -4.47 -2.48
CA THR A 234 -11.53 -4.60 -1.17
C THR A 234 -11.22 -5.91 -0.46
N ASP A 235 -10.31 -6.75 -0.96
CA ASP A 235 -9.99 -8.06 -0.38
C ASP A 235 -9.39 -7.94 1.05
N PHE A 236 -8.83 -6.79 1.41
CA PHE A 236 -8.43 -6.51 2.80
C PHE A 236 -9.59 -6.01 3.68
N GLY A 237 -10.81 -5.91 3.16
CA GLY A 237 -12.00 -5.50 3.90
C GLY A 237 -12.10 -4.00 4.15
N VAL A 238 -11.31 -3.19 3.47
CA VAL A 238 -11.36 -1.72 3.43
C VAL A 238 -11.32 -1.24 1.98
N GLY A 239 -11.94 -0.08 1.69
CA GLY A 239 -11.91 0.53 0.35
C GLY A 239 -13.22 1.10 -0.11
#